data_889ace6ace28ff026d2d614b619e0ec9
#
_entry.id   889ace6ace28ff026d2d614b619e0ec9
#
_cell.length_a   1.000
_cell.length_b   1.000
_cell.length_c   1.000
_cell.angle_alpha   90.00
_cell.angle_beta   90.00
_cell.angle_gamma   90.00
#
_symmetry.space_group_name_H-M   'P 1'
#
loop_
_entity.id
_entity.type
_entity.pdbx_description
1 polymer ?
#
loop_
_entity_poly.entity_id
_entity_poly.type
_entity_poly.pdbx_seq_one_letter_code
_entity_poly.pdbx_strand_id
1 'polypeptide(L)'
;MAYRRVLSLILGCALAGSGMAARLPALAPQAVPDGYRRIAQAHQVPPEALYSLALTESSATFPRGERPWPWTINVAGRGYRYPTRLAAWRALQGFMRRTPLKHIDVGVAQVNLGWNGGYFISTWQAFDPYRNLNAAADILRHCWDSHPGSWLAATGCYHHPAGGRPAATYTATVTRKLDQLTLVPASRRPQ
;
A
#
# COMPACT_ATOMS: atom_id res chain seq x y z
N MET A 1 -74.46 9.11 44.04
CA MET A 1 -73.44 9.91 43.38
C MET A 1 -72.50 8.93 42.60
N ALA A 2 -72.70 8.87 41.27
CA ALA A 2 -72.01 7.91 40.41
C ALA A 2 -70.85 8.60 39.63
N TYR A 3 -69.60 8.20 39.86
CA TYR A 3 -68.45 8.69 39.09
C TYR A 3 -68.26 7.78 37.87
N ARG A 4 -68.51 8.34 36.69
CA ARG A 4 -68.16 7.73 35.39
C ARG A 4 -66.67 7.91 35.13
N ARG A 5 -65.92 6.81 35.03
CA ARG A 5 -64.55 6.78 34.54
C ARG A 5 -64.59 6.74 33.00
N VAL A 6 -64.02 7.79 32.37
CA VAL A 6 -63.76 7.81 30.92
C VAL A 6 -62.41 7.19 30.67
N LEU A 7 -62.39 6.07 29.92
CA LEU A 7 -61.13 5.43 29.47
C LEU A 7 -60.74 6.04 28.12
N SER A 8 -59.67 6.81 28.09
CA SER A 8 -59.06 7.30 26.84
C SER A 8 -58.10 6.25 26.31
N LEU A 9 -58.42 5.65 25.16
CA LEU A 9 -57.49 4.85 24.38
C LEU A 9 -56.55 5.78 23.62
N ILE A 10 -55.24 5.69 23.93
CA ILE A 10 -54.19 6.32 23.12
C ILE A 10 -53.72 5.27 22.13
N LEU A 11 -54.05 5.49 20.86
CA LEU A 11 -53.60 4.65 19.73
C LEU A 11 -52.19 5.12 19.34
N GLY A 12 -51.14 4.39 19.78
CA GLY A 12 -49.76 4.67 19.44
C GLY A 12 -49.44 4.16 18.03
N CYS A 13 -49.32 5.06 17.05
CA CYS A 13 -48.72 4.75 15.74
C CYS A 13 -47.22 4.60 15.87
N ALA A 14 -46.73 3.36 15.88
CA ALA A 14 -45.31 3.07 15.75
C ALA A 14 -44.89 3.23 14.28
N LEU A 15 -44.29 4.36 13.92
CA LEU A 15 -43.59 4.52 12.64
C LEU A 15 -42.29 3.71 12.65
N ALA A 16 -42.31 2.55 12.06
CA ALA A 16 -41.11 1.78 11.77
C ALA A 16 -40.34 2.50 10.65
N GLY A 17 -39.43 3.38 11.05
CA GLY A 17 -38.47 4.00 10.14
C GLY A 17 -37.48 2.94 9.65
N SER A 18 -37.66 2.41 8.44
CA SER A 18 -36.67 1.59 7.75
C SER A 18 -35.47 2.49 7.40
N GLY A 19 -34.48 2.51 8.29
CA GLY A 19 -33.19 3.16 8.03
C GLY A 19 -32.49 2.45 6.87
N MET A 20 -32.64 2.95 5.65
CA MET A 20 -31.78 2.59 4.54
C MET A 20 -30.37 3.07 4.90
N ALA A 21 -29.53 2.16 5.40
CA ALA A 21 -28.10 2.42 5.49
C ALA A 21 -27.59 2.74 4.07
N ALA A 22 -27.27 3.98 3.80
CA ALA A 22 -26.68 4.41 2.54
C ALA A 22 -25.37 3.65 2.37
N ARG A 23 -25.37 2.66 1.47
CA ARG A 23 -24.17 1.92 1.09
C ARG A 23 -23.24 2.92 0.43
N LEU A 24 -22.11 3.22 1.06
CA LEU A 24 -21.07 4.05 0.44
C LEU A 24 -20.76 3.45 -0.94
N PRO A 25 -20.70 4.26 -2.01
CA PRO A 25 -20.39 3.76 -3.33
C PRO A 25 -19.03 3.05 -3.28
N ALA A 26 -18.97 1.81 -3.77
CA ALA A 26 -17.73 1.10 -3.91
C ALA A 26 -16.78 1.96 -4.76
N LEU A 27 -15.56 2.21 -4.27
CA LEU A 27 -14.55 2.94 -5.03
C LEU A 27 -14.34 2.21 -6.35
N ALA A 28 -14.37 2.95 -7.48
CA ALA A 28 -14.08 2.38 -8.79
C ALA A 28 -12.70 1.70 -8.79
N PRO A 29 -12.53 0.53 -9.44
CA PRO A 29 -11.26 -0.16 -9.50
C PRO A 29 -10.16 0.78 -10.01
N GLN A 30 -9.01 0.76 -9.35
CA GLN A 30 -7.91 1.66 -9.64
C GLN A 30 -7.01 1.11 -10.74
N ALA A 31 -6.75 1.88 -11.80
CA ALA A 31 -5.77 1.52 -12.83
C ALA A 31 -4.33 1.71 -12.32
N VAL A 32 -3.43 0.82 -12.74
CA VAL A 32 -1.99 0.98 -12.48
C VAL A 32 -1.48 2.21 -13.23
N PRO A 33 -0.82 3.19 -12.56
CA PRO A 33 -0.30 4.38 -13.22
C PRO A 33 0.84 4.07 -14.21
N ASP A 34 0.97 4.87 -15.28
CA ASP A 34 1.94 4.65 -16.36
C ASP A 34 3.40 4.56 -15.89
N GLY A 35 3.77 5.35 -14.86
CA GLY A 35 5.12 5.29 -14.29
C GLY A 35 5.47 3.90 -13.75
N TYR A 36 4.52 3.26 -13.06
CA TYR A 36 4.68 1.88 -12.57
C TYR A 36 4.75 0.87 -13.72
N ARG A 37 3.89 1.02 -14.74
CA ARG A 37 3.90 0.15 -15.92
C ARG A 37 5.25 0.16 -16.63
N ARG A 38 5.81 1.34 -16.89
CA ARG A 38 7.12 1.48 -17.55
C ARG A 38 8.26 0.84 -16.75
N ILE A 39 8.31 1.07 -15.43
CA ILE A 39 9.34 0.48 -14.59
C ILE A 39 9.17 -1.04 -14.51
N ALA A 40 7.97 -1.51 -14.27
CA ALA A 40 7.67 -2.94 -14.22
C ALA A 40 8.07 -3.66 -15.51
N GLN A 41 7.78 -3.08 -16.66
CA GLN A 41 8.18 -3.62 -17.97
C GLN A 41 9.71 -3.68 -18.11
N ALA A 42 10.43 -2.62 -17.71
CA ALA A 42 11.88 -2.58 -17.79
C ALA A 42 12.56 -3.68 -16.95
N HIS A 43 11.95 -4.07 -15.83
CA HIS A 43 12.43 -5.13 -14.94
C HIS A 43 11.73 -6.48 -15.14
N GLN A 44 10.87 -6.62 -16.15
CA GLN A 44 10.12 -7.85 -16.44
C GLN A 44 9.29 -8.35 -15.24
N VAL A 45 8.67 -7.43 -14.50
CA VAL A 45 7.74 -7.73 -13.40
C VAL A 45 6.32 -7.32 -13.78
N PRO A 46 5.26 -7.98 -13.29
CA PRO A 46 3.89 -7.53 -13.53
C PRO A 46 3.65 -6.14 -12.93
N PRO A 47 3.10 -5.20 -13.70
CA PRO A 47 2.80 -3.86 -13.19
C PRO A 47 1.88 -3.86 -11.97
N GLU A 48 0.93 -4.78 -11.94
CA GLU A 48 -0.04 -4.94 -10.85
C GLU A 48 0.67 -5.41 -9.57
N ALA A 49 1.65 -6.31 -9.67
CA ALA A 49 2.45 -6.76 -8.53
C ALA A 49 3.29 -5.61 -7.95
N LEU A 50 3.97 -4.83 -8.79
CA LEU A 50 4.78 -3.70 -8.34
C LEU A 50 3.91 -2.59 -7.71
N TYR A 51 2.74 -2.31 -8.30
CA TYR A 51 1.87 -1.25 -7.78
C TYR A 51 1.16 -1.66 -6.49
N SER A 52 0.64 -2.89 -6.38
CA SER A 52 0.04 -3.39 -5.15
C SER A 52 1.05 -3.53 -4.01
N LEU A 53 2.31 -3.88 -4.31
CA LEU A 53 3.42 -3.81 -3.38
C LEU A 53 3.59 -2.37 -2.86
N ALA A 54 3.75 -1.38 -3.73
CA ALA A 54 3.93 0.02 -3.32
C ALA A 54 2.72 0.57 -2.52
N LEU A 55 1.49 0.16 -2.88
CA LEU A 55 0.29 0.45 -2.08
C LEU A 55 0.36 -0.18 -0.69
N THR A 56 0.91 -1.38 -0.55
CA THR A 56 1.08 -2.05 0.75
C THR A 56 2.11 -1.32 1.60
N GLU A 57 3.21 -0.88 1.02
CA GLU A 57 4.34 -0.28 1.71
C GLU A 57 4.09 1.14 2.21
N SER A 58 3.43 1.97 1.42
CA SER A 58 3.43 3.41 1.71
C SER A 58 2.11 4.14 1.52
N SER A 59 0.97 3.44 1.32
CA SER A 59 -0.26 4.14 0.99
C SER A 59 -0.64 5.27 1.96
N ALA A 60 -1.15 6.34 1.36
CA ALA A 60 -1.89 7.39 2.04
C ALA A 60 -3.28 7.51 1.41
N THR A 61 -4.27 7.87 2.23
CA THR A 61 -5.66 8.03 1.79
C THR A 61 -5.88 9.42 1.22
N PHE A 62 -6.51 9.48 0.05
CA PHE A 62 -6.91 10.70 -0.64
C PHE A 62 -8.41 10.62 -1.00
N PRO A 63 -9.06 11.73 -1.38
CA PRO A 63 -10.49 11.74 -1.75
C PRO A 63 -10.85 10.76 -2.88
N ARG A 64 -9.88 10.43 -3.76
CA ARG A 64 -10.05 9.49 -4.88
C ARG A 64 -9.46 8.11 -4.62
N GLY A 65 -9.27 7.73 -3.36
CA GLY A 65 -8.71 6.44 -2.96
C GLY A 65 -7.27 6.53 -2.48
N GLU A 66 -6.66 5.38 -2.23
CA GLU A 66 -5.30 5.29 -1.73
C GLU A 66 -4.27 5.47 -2.87
N ARG A 67 -3.13 6.06 -2.51
CA ARG A 67 -1.95 6.18 -3.39
C ARG A 67 -0.69 5.92 -2.58
N PRO A 68 0.34 5.29 -3.15
CA PRO A 68 1.64 5.21 -2.52
C PRO A 68 2.22 6.60 -2.29
N TRP A 69 2.73 6.87 -1.07
CA TRP A 69 3.28 8.16 -0.71
C TRP A 69 4.82 8.13 -0.69
N PRO A 70 5.50 8.86 -1.59
CA PRO A 70 6.93 8.68 -1.81
C PRO A 70 7.81 9.15 -0.64
N TRP A 71 7.31 10.06 0.19
CA TRP A 71 8.10 10.63 1.28
C TRP A 71 7.72 9.99 2.63
N THR A 72 7.79 8.65 2.61
CA THR A 72 7.52 7.78 3.76
C THR A 72 8.82 7.20 4.28
N ILE A 73 8.96 7.11 5.60
CA ILE A 73 10.06 6.45 6.30
C ILE A 73 9.45 5.49 7.31
N ASN A 74 9.97 4.28 7.39
CA ASN A 74 9.73 3.39 8.52
C ASN A 74 11.02 3.30 9.34
N VAL A 75 10.90 3.44 10.65
CA VAL A 75 12.02 3.30 11.59
C VAL A 75 11.64 2.31 12.66
N ALA A 76 12.25 1.13 12.62
CA ALA A 76 12.00 0.05 13.57
C ALA A 76 10.49 -0.28 13.74
N GLY A 77 9.75 -0.37 12.63
CA GLY A 77 8.32 -0.68 12.60
C GLY A 77 7.40 0.54 12.74
N ARG A 78 7.93 1.73 12.99
CA ARG A 78 7.13 2.96 13.09
C ARG A 78 7.19 3.78 11.81
N GLY A 79 6.02 3.96 11.16
CA GLY A 79 5.89 4.73 9.92
C GLY A 79 5.77 6.24 10.15
N TYR A 80 6.45 7.02 9.29
CA TYR A 80 6.40 8.49 9.26
C TYR A 80 6.16 8.95 7.83
N ARG A 81 5.26 9.92 7.65
CA ARG A 81 4.99 10.53 6.33
C ARG A 81 5.25 12.02 6.39
N TYR A 82 5.90 12.53 5.35
CA TYR A 82 6.30 13.93 5.24
C TYR A 82 5.65 14.60 4.03
N PRO A 83 5.40 15.91 4.08
CA PRO A 83 4.75 16.61 2.97
C PRO A 83 5.66 16.80 1.75
N THR A 84 6.99 16.77 1.93
CA THR A 84 7.96 16.98 0.86
C THR A 84 9.17 16.04 0.99
N ARG A 85 9.87 15.82 -0.14
CA ARG A 85 11.12 15.07 -0.19
C ARG A 85 12.18 15.66 0.76
N LEU A 86 12.29 16.99 0.80
CA LEU A 86 13.25 17.66 1.66
C LEU A 86 12.95 17.44 3.14
N ALA A 87 11.69 17.51 3.55
CA ALA A 87 11.29 17.25 4.93
C ALA A 87 11.58 15.79 5.34
N ALA A 88 11.27 14.81 4.46
CA ALA A 88 11.60 13.43 4.70
C ALA A 88 13.11 13.20 4.82
N TRP A 89 13.89 13.76 3.89
CA TRP A 89 15.35 13.59 3.90
C TRP A 89 16.00 14.20 5.14
N ARG A 90 15.58 15.40 5.56
CA ARG A 90 16.07 16.03 6.81
C ARG A 90 15.76 15.17 8.04
N ALA A 91 14.54 14.62 8.11
CA ALA A 91 14.16 13.71 9.19
C ALA A 91 15.01 12.43 9.18
N LEU A 92 15.25 11.85 7.98
CA LEU A 92 16.09 10.67 7.83
C LEU A 92 17.50 10.89 8.40
N GLN A 93 18.13 12.07 8.16
CA GLN A 93 19.45 12.39 8.73
C GLN A 93 19.42 12.28 10.28
N GLY A 94 18.32 12.68 10.91
CA GLY A 94 18.12 12.54 12.35
C GLY A 94 17.96 11.07 12.79
N PHE A 95 17.24 10.26 12.04
CA PHE A 95 17.06 8.84 12.35
C PHE A 95 18.35 8.05 12.19
N MET A 96 19.10 8.27 11.14
CA MET A 96 20.37 7.58 10.85
C MET A 96 21.42 7.75 11.95
N ARG A 97 21.39 8.85 12.70
CA ARG A 97 22.29 9.05 13.85
C ARG A 97 21.97 8.19 15.08
N ARG A 98 20.76 7.62 15.13
CA ARG A 98 20.25 6.93 16.34
C ARG A 98 19.77 5.52 16.09
N THR A 99 19.63 5.13 14.81
CA THR A 99 19.05 3.84 14.44
C THR A 99 19.90 3.20 13.33
N PRO A 100 20.30 1.93 13.48
CA PRO A 100 21.01 1.21 12.44
C PRO A 100 20.20 1.17 11.13
N LEU A 101 20.88 1.33 9.99
CA LEU A 101 20.25 1.41 8.66
C LEU A 101 19.36 0.20 8.34
N LYS A 102 19.69 -0.99 8.85
CA LYS A 102 18.87 -2.21 8.69
C LYS A 102 17.48 -2.13 9.32
N HIS A 103 17.21 -1.12 10.11
CA HIS A 103 15.90 -0.83 10.71
C HIS A 103 15.25 0.43 10.11
N ILE A 104 15.71 0.87 8.95
CA ILE A 104 15.18 2.07 8.28
C ILE A 104 14.82 1.71 6.84
N ASP A 105 13.51 1.87 6.52
CA ASP A 105 12.98 1.71 5.17
C ASP A 105 12.51 3.06 4.65
N VAL A 106 12.72 3.34 3.38
CA VAL A 106 12.43 4.66 2.80
C VAL A 106 11.74 4.59 1.45
N GLY A 107 10.99 5.63 1.16
CA GLY A 107 10.44 5.89 -0.16
C GLY A 107 9.10 5.21 -0.43
N VAL A 108 8.70 5.23 -1.69
CA VAL A 108 7.40 4.76 -2.15
C VAL A 108 7.21 3.24 -2.00
N ALA A 109 8.29 2.49 -2.08
CA ALA A 109 8.30 1.03 -1.93
C ALA A 109 9.05 0.56 -0.66
N GLN A 110 9.35 1.47 0.27
CA GLN A 110 9.99 1.19 1.57
C GLN A 110 11.24 0.31 1.44
N VAL A 111 12.16 0.73 0.56
CA VAL A 111 13.44 0.04 0.36
C VAL A 111 14.30 0.19 1.61
N ASN A 112 14.76 -0.93 2.16
CA ASN A 112 15.59 -0.95 3.37
C ASN A 112 17.00 -0.41 3.10
N LEU A 113 17.45 0.58 3.87
CA LEU A 113 18.73 1.22 3.65
C LEU A 113 19.93 0.36 4.07
N GLY A 114 19.78 -0.55 5.01
CA GLY A 114 20.88 -1.40 5.47
C GLY A 114 21.19 -2.54 4.51
N TRP A 115 20.18 -3.14 3.92
CA TRP A 115 20.33 -4.28 3.01
C TRP A 115 20.40 -3.87 1.54
N ASN A 116 19.66 -2.82 1.17
CA ASN A 116 19.46 -2.41 -0.21
C ASN A 116 19.92 -0.96 -0.49
N GLY A 117 20.65 -0.34 0.44
CA GLY A 117 21.12 1.04 0.28
C GLY A 117 22.05 1.24 -0.91
N GLY A 118 22.73 0.18 -1.38
CA GLY A 118 23.60 0.19 -2.56
C GLY A 118 22.90 0.50 -3.89
N TYR A 119 21.57 0.40 -3.95
CA TYR A 119 20.79 0.85 -5.11
C TYR A 119 20.80 2.38 -5.31
N PHE A 120 21.24 3.14 -4.30
CA PHE A 120 21.21 4.59 -4.33
C PHE A 120 22.58 5.18 -4.14
N ILE A 121 22.95 6.18 -4.95
CA ILE A 121 24.20 6.94 -4.77
C ILE A 121 24.15 7.89 -3.57
N SER A 122 22.96 8.15 -3.03
CA SER A 122 22.76 8.97 -1.83
C SER A 122 21.39 8.71 -1.20
N THR A 123 21.26 9.01 0.09
CA THR A 123 19.97 8.94 0.79
C THR A 123 18.94 9.95 0.26
N TRP A 124 19.38 11.03 -0.38
CA TRP A 124 18.49 11.92 -1.13
C TRP A 124 17.86 11.21 -2.33
N GLN A 125 18.66 10.44 -3.08
CA GLN A 125 18.18 9.69 -4.23
C GLN A 125 17.18 8.60 -3.83
N ALA A 126 17.31 8.01 -2.65
CA ALA A 126 16.39 6.99 -2.14
C ALA A 126 14.92 7.49 -2.01
N PHE A 127 14.70 8.81 -1.91
CA PHE A 127 13.36 9.41 -1.93
C PHE A 127 12.87 9.82 -3.33
N ASP A 128 13.67 9.65 -4.37
CA ASP A 128 13.19 9.81 -5.74
C ASP A 128 12.24 8.65 -6.06
N PRO A 129 10.96 8.91 -6.41
CA PRO A 129 9.99 7.83 -6.61
C PRO A 129 10.40 6.85 -7.71
N TYR A 130 10.97 7.34 -8.80
CA TYR A 130 11.41 6.48 -9.91
C TYR A 130 12.61 5.62 -9.54
N ARG A 131 13.60 6.20 -8.85
CA ARG A 131 14.77 5.44 -8.38
C ARG A 131 14.40 4.40 -7.35
N ASN A 132 13.53 4.77 -6.41
CA ASN A 132 13.03 3.86 -5.38
C ASN A 132 12.23 2.70 -5.98
N LEU A 133 11.36 2.98 -6.97
CA LEU A 133 10.60 1.94 -7.68
C LEU A 133 11.48 1.05 -8.55
N ASN A 134 12.51 1.59 -9.20
CA ASN A 134 13.47 0.77 -9.96
C ASN A 134 14.20 -0.21 -9.03
N ALA A 135 14.69 0.25 -7.87
CA ALA A 135 15.28 -0.63 -6.87
C ALA A 135 14.30 -1.71 -6.41
N ALA A 136 13.06 -1.32 -6.12
CA ALA A 136 12.02 -2.26 -5.70
C ALA A 136 11.67 -3.29 -6.77
N ALA A 137 11.57 -2.88 -8.02
CA ALA A 137 11.29 -3.79 -9.14
C ALA A 137 12.42 -4.81 -9.35
N ASP A 138 13.68 -4.37 -9.19
CA ASP A 138 14.84 -5.25 -9.27
C ASP A 138 14.86 -6.26 -8.12
N ILE A 139 14.64 -5.82 -6.89
CA ILE A 139 14.53 -6.71 -5.72
C ILE A 139 13.39 -7.72 -5.90
N LEU A 140 12.23 -7.27 -6.38
CA LEU A 140 11.09 -8.14 -6.65
C LEU A 140 11.40 -9.17 -7.75
N ARG A 141 12.15 -8.76 -8.79
CA ARG A 141 12.63 -9.65 -9.85
C ARG A 141 13.58 -10.71 -9.28
N HIS A 142 14.56 -10.34 -8.46
CA HIS A 142 15.46 -11.27 -7.79
C HIS A 142 14.71 -12.28 -6.90
N CYS A 143 13.68 -11.84 -6.19
CA CYS A 143 12.81 -12.74 -5.43
C CYS A 143 12.10 -13.77 -6.32
N TRP A 144 11.62 -13.35 -7.50
CA TRP A 144 11.03 -14.28 -8.47
C TRP A 144 12.07 -15.26 -9.02
N ASP A 145 13.25 -14.77 -9.39
CA ASP A 145 14.31 -15.63 -9.98
C ASP A 145 14.81 -16.68 -8.99
N SER A 146 14.83 -16.32 -7.69
CA SER A 146 15.23 -17.26 -6.63
C SER A 146 14.16 -18.32 -6.33
N HIS A 147 12.87 -17.99 -6.49
CA HIS A 147 11.74 -18.88 -6.20
C HIS A 147 10.64 -18.68 -7.25
N PRO A 148 10.82 -19.20 -8.48
CA PRO A 148 9.84 -19.04 -9.55
C PRO A 148 8.50 -19.70 -9.21
N GLY A 149 7.40 -19.19 -9.78
CA GLY A 149 6.08 -19.81 -9.68
C GLY A 149 4.95 -18.82 -9.38
N SER A 150 5.15 -17.89 -8.43
CA SER A 150 4.11 -16.92 -8.07
C SER A 150 4.69 -15.54 -7.77
N TRP A 151 4.23 -14.52 -8.51
CA TRP A 151 4.57 -13.13 -8.20
C TRP A 151 4.08 -12.68 -6.83
N LEU A 152 2.98 -13.24 -6.33
CA LEU A 152 2.52 -13.01 -4.96
C LEU A 152 3.51 -13.58 -3.93
N ALA A 153 4.05 -14.76 -4.16
CA ALA A 153 5.10 -15.32 -3.30
C ALA A 153 6.38 -14.46 -3.36
N ALA A 154 6.75 -13.94 -4.55
CA ALA A 154 7.86 -13.01 -4.70
C ALA A 154 7.65 -11.71 -3.88
N THR A 155 6.42 -11.20 -3.75
CA THR A 155 6.15 -10.06 -2.85
C THR A 155 6.37 -10.41 -1.38
N GLY A 156 6.07 -11.64 -0.97
CA GLY A 156 6.38 -12.13 0.37
C GLY A 156 7.88 -12.16 0.65
N CYS A 157 8.69 -12.65 -0.32
CA CYS A 157 10.16 -12.62 -0.28
C CYS A 157 10.69 -11.18 -0.21
N TYR A 158 10.12 -10.25 -1.00
CA TYR A 158 10.48 -8.83 -0.94
C TYR A 158 10.44 -8.28 0.49
N HIS A 159 9.37 -8.57 1.21
CA HIS A 159 9.18 -8.10 2.59
C HIS A 159 9.99 -8.88 3.61
N HIS A 160 10.08 -10.20 3.45
CA HIS A 160 10.78 -11.09 4.37
C HIS A 160 11.41 -12.26 3.64
N PRO A 161 12.69 -12.14 3.19
CA PRO A 161 13.35 -13.15 2.38
C PRO A 161 13.44 -14.54 3.04
N ALA A 162 13.48 -14.59 4.38
CA ALA A 162 13.46 -15.86 5.13
C ALA A 162 12.10 -16.59 5.07
N GLY A 163 11.06 -16.00 4.44
CA GLY A 163 9.76 -16.63 4.32
C GLY A 163 8.95 -16.68 5.63
N GLY A 164 8.17 -17.75 5.78
CA GLY A 164 7.39 -18.00 6.99
C GLY A 164 6.17 -17.07 7.15
N ARG A 165 5.69 -16.98 8.40
CA ARG A 165 4.47 -16.22 8.74
C ARG A 165 4.53 -14.73 8.34
N PRO A 166 5.64 -14.00 8.54
CA PRO A 166 5.73 -12.59 8.12
C PRO A 166 5.51 -12.42 6.61
N ALA A 167 6.19 -13.23 5.78
CA ALA A 167 6.02 -13.20 4.31
C ALA A 167 4.57 -13.54 3.91
N ALA A 168 3.96 -14.58 4.51
CA ALA A 168 2.58 -14.98 4.22
C ALA A 168 1.57 -13.89 4.58
N THR A 169 1.72 -13.24 5.74
CA THR A 169 0.85 -12.11 6.17
C THR A 169 0.97 -10.93 5.22
N TYR A 170 2.20 -10.62 4.80
CA TYR A 170 2.45 -9.56 3.83
C TYR A 170 1.81 -9.86 2.47
N THR A 171 2.02 -11.08 1.93
CA THR A 171 1.41 -11.55 0.68
C THR A 171 -0.12 -11.40 0.71
N ALA A 172 -0.78 -11.78 1.81
CA ALA A 172 -2.22 -11.60 1.96
C ALA A 172 -2.64 -10.12 1.91
N THR A 173 -1.80 -9.20 2.40
CA THR A 173 -2.07 -7.77 2.31
C THR A 173 -1.91 -7.25 0.88
N VAL A 174 -0.87 -7.68 0.17
CA VAL A 174 -0.66 -7.36 -1.26
C VAL A 174 -1.82 -7.88 -2.10
N THR A 175 -2.32 -9.09 -1.84
CA THR A 175 -3.49 -9.66 -2.53
C THR A 175 -4.71 -8.74 -2.39
N ARG A 176 -5.01 -8.26 -1.19
CA ARG A 176 -6.12 -7.31 -0.99
C ARG A 176 -5.95 -5.99 -1.77
N LYS A 177 -4.72 -5.52 -1.95
CA LYS A 177 -4.45 -4.33 -2.79
C LYS A 177 -4.60 -4.64 -4.27
N LEU A 178 -4.14 -5.82 -4.70
CA LEU A 178 -4.30 -6.30 -6.07
C LEU A 178 -5.77 -6.41 -6.48
N ASP A 179 -6.62 -6.93 -5.60
CA ASP A 179 -8.06 -7.09 -5.83
C ASP A 179 -8.79 -5.75 -6.05
N GLN A 180 -8.19 -4.63 -5.61
CA GLN A 180 -8.72 -3.28 -5.81
C GLN A 180 -8.31 -2.67 -7.16
N LEU A 181 -7.47 -3.33 -7.93
CA LEU A 181 -6.98 -2.82 -9.21
C LEU A 181 -7.89 -3.25 -10.37
N THR A 182 -7.99 -2.39 -11.37
CA THR A 182 -8.53 -2.79 -12.68
C THR A 182 -7.46 -3.59 -13.41
N LEU A 183 -7.66 -4.87 -13.56
CA LEU A 183 -6.76 -5.72 -14.33
C LEU A 183 -6.90 -5.38 -15.82
N VAL A 184 -5.79 -5.07 -16.50
CA VAL A 184 -5.77 -4.90 -17.95
C VAL A 184 -5.76 -6.30 -18.58
N PRO A 185 -6.76 -6.64 -19.44
CA PRO A 185 -6.78 -7.92 -20.14
C PRO A 185 -5.47 -8.16 -20.89
N ALA A 186 -4.98 -9.40 -20.89
CA ALA A 186 -3.70 -9.77 -21.55
C ALA A 186 -3.66 -9.41 -23.05
N SER A 187 -4.83 -9.36 -23.71
CA SER A 187 -4.99 -9.00 -25.13
C SER A 187 -4.63 -7.54 -25.47
N ARG A 188 -4.44 -6.67 -24.47
CA ARG A 188 -4.05 -5.26 -24.66
C ARG A 188 -2.62 -4.94 -24.23
N ARG A 189 -1.80 -5.96 -23.94
CA ARG A 189 -0.38 -5.72 -23.68
C ARG A 189 0.33 -5.50 -25.01
N PRO A 190 1.02 -4.37 -25.24
CA PRO A 190 1.90 -4.23 -26.39
C PRO A 190 2.94 -5.34 -26.37
N GLN A 191 3.17 -5.98 -27.52
CA GLN A 191 4.25 -6.95 -27.71
C GLN A 191 5.60 -6.25 -27.68
#